data_4ea0b39a82fa24fabc6f069eb5643672
#
_entry.id   4ea0b39a82fa24fabc6f069eb5643672
#
_cell.length_a   1.000
_cell.length_b   1.000
_cell.length_c   1.000
_cell.angle_alpha   90.00
_cell.angle_beta   90.00
_cell.angle_gamma   90.00
#
_symmetry.space_group_name_H-M   'P 1'
#
loop_
_entity.id
_entity.type
_entity.pdbx_description
1 polymer ?
#
loop_
_entity_poly.entity_id
_entity_poly.type
_entity_poly.pdbx_seq_one_letter_code
_entity_poly.pdbx_strand_id
1 'polypeptide(L)'
;TVGTGSAPQAVIGSLVADPLDRAGMKIPDIDKYSPEMQNPDITKPAGAGDVPLANYKMIGALAVKRGELDRKELADFTKKHGLTGWAPTQGHIPSGVPAIGFARQDIMNGKLKRVMIIGKGSLFLGRMTNLFDGVSFVIQANSGPEASGGVSEEQVKRMIAKAMREFAASLLAQAEE
;
A
#
# COMPACT_ATOMS: atom_id res chain seq x y z
N THR A 1 10.06 2.16 1.33
CA THR A 1 10.52 0.82 0.93
C THR A 1 11.57 0.95 -0.16
N VAL A 2 12.66 0.24 0.00
CA VAL A 2 13.70 0.03 -1.01
C VAL A 2 13.74 -1.46 -1.29
N GLY A 3 13.76 -1.84 -2.54
CA GLY A 3 13.73 -3.23 -2.94
C GLY A 3 14.58 -3.51 -4.18
N THR A 4 14.69 -4.77 -4.53
CA THR A 4 15.37 -5.23 -5.73
C THR A 4 14.38 -5.69 -6.79
N GLY A 5 14.77 -5.52 -8.04
CA GLY A 5 13.96 -5.90 -9.19
C GLY A 5 13.29 -4.70 -9.85
N SER A 6 13.17 -4.77 -11.15
CA SER A 6 12.55 -3.74 -11.98
C SER A 6 11.16 -4.12 -12.49
N ALA A 7 10.66 -5.30 -12.10
CA ALA A 7 9.36 -5.77 -12.54
C ALA A 7 8.25 -5.00 -11.82
N PRO A 8 7.29 -4.40 -12.56
CA PRO A 8 6.17 -3.67 -11.95
C PRO A 8 5.42 -4.48 -10.89
N GLN A 9 5.31 -5.79 -11.06
CA GLN A 9 4.65 -6.69 -10.13
C GLN A 9 5.37 -6.79 -8.79
N ALA A 10 6.72 -6.79 -8.78
CA ALA A 10 7.51 -6.80 -7.55
C ALA A 10 7.32 -5.49 -6.78
N VAL A 11 7.31 -4.35 -7.49
CA VAL A 11 7.07 -3.04 -6.89
C VAL A 11 5.68 -2.96 -6.25
N ILE A 12 4.64 -3.42 -6.94
CA ILE A 12 3.26 -3.45 -6.40
C ILE A 12 3.16 -4.45 -5.23
N GLY A 13 3.84 -5.60 -5.29
CA GLY A 13 3.92 -6.52 -4.15
C GLY A 13 4.43 -5.81 -2.90
N SER A 14 5.60 -5.18 -2.99
CA SER A 14 6.25 -4.51 -1.86
C SER A 14 5.54 -3.25 -1.37
N LEU A 15 4.83 -2.54 -2.24
CA LEU A 15 4.16 -1.30 -1.88
C LEU A 15 2.69 -1.48 -1.50
N VAL A 16 2.05 -2.59 -1.89
CA VAL A 16 0.64 -2.85 -1.61
C VAL A 16 0.47 -4.09 -0.73
N ALA A 17 0.87 -5.27 -1.22
CA ALA A 17 0.59 -6.50 -0.50
C ALA A 17 1.31 -6.58 0.85
N ASP A 18 2.63 -6.39 0.88
CA ASP A 18 3.41 -6.51 2.11
C ASP A 18 2.98 -5.53 3.22
N PRO A 19 2.68 -4.23 2.93
CA PRO A 19 2.15 -3.34 3.96
C PRO A 19 0.76 -3.73 4.46
N LEU A 20 -0.12 -4.19 3.57
CA LEU A 20 -1.47 -4.63 3.95
C LEU A 20 -1.42 -5.91 4.81
N ASP A 21 -0.57 -6.87 4.45
CA ASP A 21 -0.35 -8.09 5.26
C ASP A 21 0.11 -7.74 6.69
N ARG A 22 1.07 -6.82 6.83
CA ARG A 22 1.52 -6.35 8.15
C ARG A 22 0.42 -5.66 8.95
N ALA A 23 -0.54 -5.05 8.27
CA ALA A 23 -1.70 -4.40 8.88
C ALA A 23 -2.91 -5.34 9.06
N GLY A 24 -2.79 -6.62 8.69
CA GLY A 24 -3.89 -7.60 8.75
C GLY A 24 -5.04 -7.29 7.78
N MET A 25 -4.74 -6.59 6.68
CA MET A 25 -5.73 -6.21 5.66
C MET A 25 -5.49 -6.94 4.35
N LYS A 26 -6.57 -7.12 3.59
CA LYS A 26 -6.53 -7.62 2.21
C LYS A 26 -6.62 -6.49 1.20
N ILE A 27 -6.22 -6.73 -0.05
CA ILE A 27 -6.33 -5.75 -1.12
C ILE A 27 -7.78 -5.23 -1.30
N PRO A 28 -8.83 -6.06 -1.31
CA PRO A 28 -10.20 -5.56 -1.43
C PRO A 28 -10.73 -4.75 -0.23
N ASP A 29 -10.03 -4.72 0.90
CA ASP A 29 -10.43 -3.93 2.07
C ASP A 29 -10.16 -2.43 1.91
N ILE A 30 -9.42 -2.05 0.89
CA ILE A 30 -9.13 -0.66 0.53
C ILE A 30 -10.18 -0.17 -0.46
N ASP A 31 -10.92 0.87 -0.12
CA ASP A 31 -11.99 1.39 -0.98
C ASP A 31 -11.45 2.05 -2.26
N LYS A 32 -10.36 2.81 -2.15
CA LYS A 32 -9.73 3.50 -3.28
C LYS A 32 -8.21 3.42 -3.21
N TYR A 33 -7.61 3.24 -4.37
CA TYR A 33 -6.17 3.30 -4.57
C TYR A 33 -5.79 4.55 -5.35
N SER A 34 -4.77 5.26 -4.90
CA SER A 34 -4.16 6.38 -5.61
C SER A 34 -2.70 6.04 -5.92
N PRO A 35 -2.44 5.35 -7.05
CA PRO A 35 -1.09 5.04 -7.51
C PRO A 35 -0.50 6.20 -8.32
N GLU A 36 0.25 5.89 -9.37
CA GLU A 36 0.67 6.89 -10.36
C GLU A 36 -0.54 7.41 -11.14
N MET A 37 -0.91 8.65 -10.89
CA MET A 37 -2.11 9.28 -11.41
C MET A 37 -1.84 10.27 -12.55
N GLN A 38 -0.86 9.95 -13.41
CA GLN A 38 -0.60 10.78 -14.60
C GLN A 38 -1.80 10.80 -15.54
N ASN A 39 -1.98 11.96 -16.21
CA ASN A 39 -3.08 12.14 -17.15
C ASN A 39 -2.91 11.24 -18.40
N PRO A 40 -3.85 10.31 -18.66
CA PRO A 40 -3.79 9.43 -19.82
C PRO A 40 -3.83 10.14 -21.17
N ASP A 41 -4.43 11.32 -21.25
CA ASP A 41 -4.47 12.12 -22.48
C ASP A 41 -3.07 12.61 -22.89
N ILE A 42 -2.16 12.70 -21.95
CA ILE A 42 -0.76 13.03 -22.16
C ILE A 42 0.07 11.76 -22.36
N THR A 43 -0.13 10.75 -21.50
CA THR A 43 0.74 9.58 -21.49
C THR A 43 0.48 8.59 -22.63
N LYS A 44 -0.76 8.48 -23.11
CA LYS A 44 -1.08 7.62 -24.26
C LYS A 44 -0.38 8.07 -25.56
N PRO A 45 -0.47 9.35 -25.98
CA PRO A 45 0.26 9.81 -27.15
C PRO A 45 1.78 9.71 -27.02
N ALA A 46 2.29 9.82 -25.79
CA ALA A 46 3.71 9.67 -25.49
C ALA A 46 4.19 8.21 -25.42
N GLY A 47 3.31 7.24 -25.68
CA GLY A 47 3.64 5.81 -25.69
C GLY A 47 3.65 5.12 -24.31
N ALA A 48 3.31 5.80 -23.22
CA ALA A 48 3.26 5.22 -21.88
C ALA A 48 1.91 4.55 -21.57
N GLY A 49 0.90 4.75 -22.39
CA GLY A 49 -0.43 4.18 -22.21
C GLY A 49 -1.23 4.84 -21.09
N ASP A 50 -2.24 4.13 -20.59
CA ASP A 50 -3.07 4.57 -19.47
C ASP A 50 -2.44 4.09 -18.15
N VAL A 51 -1.59 4.93 -17.58
CA VAL A 51 -0.78 4.55 -16.40
C VAL A 51 -1.64 4.27 -15.17
N PRO A 52 -2.63 5.09 -14.80
CA PRO A 52 -3.52 4.76 -13.67
C PRO A 52 -4.25 3.44 -13.86
N LEU A 53 -4.86 3.22 -15.02
CA LEU A 53 -5.59 1.98 -15.31
C LEU A 53 -4.67 0.75 -15.27
N ALA A 54 -3.45 0.86 -15.78
CA ALA A 54 -2.46 -0.22 -15.72
C ALA A 54 -2.11 -0.58 -14.26
N ASN A 55 -1.95 0.41 -13.40
CA ASN A 55 -1.71 0.19 -11.98
C ASN A 55 -2.91 -0.48 -11.29
N TYR A 56 -4.15 -0.04 -11.54
CA TYR A 56 -5.34 -0.71 -10.98
C TYR A 56 -5.46 -2.16 -11.42
N LYS A 57 -5.19 -2.44 -12.70
CA LYS A 57 -5.17 -3.83 -13.21
C LYS A 57 -4.10 -4.67 -12.53
N MET A 58 -2.91 -4.12 -12.29
CA MET A 58 -1.84 -4.84 -11.58
C MET A 58 -2.20 -5.13 -10.13
N ILE A 59 -2.79 -4.18 -9.41
CA ILE A 59 -3.26 -4.38 -8.03
C ILE A 59 -4.34 -5.45 -7.98
N GLY A 60 -5.34 -5.37 -8.86
CA GLY A 60 -6.40 -6.38 -8.95
C GLY A 60 -5.88 -7.76 -9.34
N ALA A 61 -4.94 -7.84 -10.31
CA ALA A 61 -4.31 -9.10 -10.68
C ALA A 61 -3.50 -9.72 -9.53
N LEU A 62 -2.87 -8.89 -8.69
CA LEU A 62 -2.20 -9.34 -7.49
C LEU A 62 -3.20 -9.91 -6.47
N ALA A 63 -4.36 -9.26 -6.29
CA ALA A 63 -5.44 -9.77 -5.44
C ALA A 63 -5.97 -11.14 -5.94
N VAL A 64 -6.14 -11.30 -7.25
CA VAL A 64 -6.52 -12.59 -7.86
C VAL A 64 -5.45 -13.65 -7.61
N LYS A 65 -4.18 -13.33 -7.82
CA LYS A 65 -3.07 -14.26 -7.58
C LYS A 65 -3.00 -14.71 -6.10
N ARG A 66 -3.42 -13.86 -5.19
CA ARG A 66 -3.44 -14.13 -3.74
C ARG A 66 -4.71 -14.85 -3.28
N GLY A 67 -5.68 -15.07 -4.17
CA GLY A 67 -6.97 -15.66 -3.81
C GLY A 67 -7.88 -14.71 -3.01
N GLU A 68 -7.64 -13.43 -3.08
CA GLU A 68 -8.41 -12.37 -2.40
C GLU A 68 -9.53 -11.81 -3.28
N LEU A 69 -9.50 -12.10 -4.58
CA LEU A 69 -10.45 -11.66 -5.60
C LEU A 69 -10.65 -12.76 -6.65
N ASP A 70 -11.87 -12.95 -7.12
CA ASP A 70 -12.14 -13.84 -8.25
C ASP A 70 -11.69 -13.16 -9.57
N ARG A 71 -11.10 -13.93 -10.48
CA ARG A 71 -10.62 -13.41 -11.78
C ARG A 71 -11.71 -12.70 -12.58
N LYS A 72 -12.96 -13.18 -12.50
CA LYS A 72 -14.10 -12.55 -13.19
C LYS A 72 -14.45 -11.16 -12.65
N GLU A 73 -14.06 -10.84 -11.41
CA GLU A 73 -14.33 -9.56 -10.76
C GLU A 73 -13.26 -8.49 -11.06
N LEU A 74 -12.19 -8.83 -11.79
CA LEU A 74 -11.07 -7.91 -12.03
C LEU A 74 -11.50 -6.60 -12.73
N ALA A 75 -12.45 -6.66 -13.66
CA ALA A 75 -12.94 -5.46 -14.34
C ALA A 75 -13.74 -4.56 -13.41
N ASP A 76 -14.55 -5.14 -12.54
CA ASP A 76 -15.33 -4.40 -11.55
C ASP A 76 -14.44 -3.88 -10.42
N PHE A 77 -13.41 -4.63 -10.03
CA PHE A 77 -12.38 -4.16 -9.09
C PHE A 77 -11.74 -2.86 -9.59
N THR A 78 -11.30 -2.80 -10.85
CA THR A 78 -10.66 -1.58 -11.38
C THR A 78 -11.60 -0.38 -11.39
N LYS A 79 -12.89 -0.56 -11.66
CA LYS A 79 -13.90 0.50 -11.60
C LYS A 79 -14.20 0.91 -10.17
N LYS A 80 -14.39 -0.05 -9.27
CA LYS A 80 -14.76 0.17 -7.89
C LYS A 80 -13.63 0.82 -7.09
N HIS A 81 -12.41 0.34 -7.23
CA HIS A 81 -11.25 0.74 -6.42
C HIS A 81 -10.35 1.78 -7.08
N GLY A 82 -10.54 2.07 -8.37
CA GLY A 82 -9.88 3.18 -9.07
C GLY A 82 -10.50 4.52 -8.72
N LEU A 83 -9.71 5.60 -8.85
CA LEU A 83 -10.17 6.98 -8.75
C LEU A 83 -10.70 7.46 -10.11
N THR A 84 -11.61 8.42 -10.08
CA THR A 84 -12.10 9.13 -11.25
C THR A 84 -11.28 10.41 -11.41
N GLY A 85 -10.40 10.47 -12.38
CA GLY A 85 -9.53 11.62 -12.62
C GLY A 85 -8.07 11.32 -12.39
N TRP A 86 -7.24 12.32 -12.53
CA TRP A 86 -5.79 12.24 -12.50
C TRP A 86 -5.15 13.50 -11.91
N ALA A 87 -3.88 13.38 -11.57
CA ALA A 87 -3.13 14.47 -11.00
C ALA A 87 -2.77 15.52 -12.03
N PRO A 88 -2.64 16.78 -11.63
CA PRO A 88 -2.19 17.86 -12.51
C PRO A 88 -0.70 17.77 -12.87
N THR A 89 0.04 16.86 -12.23
CA THR A 89 1.47 16.65 -12.44
C THR A 89 1.75 15.31 -13.11
N GLN A 90 2.86 15.23 -13.85
CA GLN A 90 3.33 14.01 -14.50
C GLN A 90 4.42 13.26 -13.70
N GLY A 91 4.77 13.74 -12.51
CA GLY A 91 5.76 13.09 -11.66
C GLY A 91 5.28 11.72 -11.15
N HIS A 92 6.20 10.76 -11.00
CA HIS A 92 5.87 9.40 -10.57
C HIS A 92 5.41 9.33 -9.10
N ILE A 93 6.32 9.68 -8.17
CA ILE A 93 6.01 9.61 -6.73
C ILE A 93 4.90 10.58 -6.34
N PRO A 94 4.94 11.87 -6.72
CA PRO A 94 3.96 12.82 -6.24
C PRO A 94 2.60 12.73 -6.92
N SER A 95 2.46 12.00 -8.03
CA SER A 95 1.21 12.01 -8.81
C SER A 95 0.01 11.37 -8.08
N GLY A 96 0.23 10.50 -7.10
CA GLY A 96 -0.84 9.97 -6.25
C GLY A 96 -1.22 10.87 -5.07
N VAL A 97 -0.38 11.83 -4.70
CA VAL A 97 -0.52 12.66 -3.50
C VAL A 97 -1.71 13.64 -3.57
N PRO A 98 -2.01 14.29 -4.69
CA PRO A 98 -3.15 15.23 -4.78
C PRO A 98 -4.50 14.62 -4.38
N ALA A 99 -4.66 13.31 -4.45
CA ALA A 99 -5.89 12.63 -4.03
C ALA A 99 -6.14 12.71 -2.51
N ILE A 100 -5.15 13.06 -1.68
CA ILE A 100 -5.25 13.05 -0.21
C ILE A 100 -6.38 13.97 0.29
N GLY A 101 -6.50 15.17 -0.29
CA GLY A 101 -7.55 16.13 0.12
C GLY A 101 -8.95 15.59 -0.13
N PHE A 102 -9.18 14.97 -1.29
CA PHE A 102 -10.46 14.34 -1.65
C PHE A 102 -10.71 13.10 -0.79
N ALA A 103 -9.72 12.25 -0.60
CA ALA A 103 -9.79 11.07 0.25
C ALA A 103 -10.19 11.43 1.68
N ARG A 104 -9.54 12.44 2.26
CA ARG A 104 -9.88 12.95 3.59
C ARG A 104 -11.35 13.40 3.66
N GLN A 105 -11.81 14.18 2.69
CA GLN A 105 -13.19 14.68 2.68
C GLN A 105 -14.20 13.53 2.57
N ASP A 106 -13.98 12.58 1.68
CA ASP A 106 -14.87 11.44 1.49
C ASP A 106 -14.88 10.49 2.71
N ILE A 107 -13.75 10.32 3.39
CA ILE A 107 -13.68 9.57 4.64
C ILE A 107 -14.42 10.31 5.76
N MET A 108 -14.22 11.61 5.90
CA MET A 108 -14.92 12.43 6.91
C MET A 108 -16.45 12.45 6.69
N ASN A 109 -16.89 12.35 5.44
CA ASN A 109 -18.31 12.27 5.07
C ASN A 109 -18.88 10.84 5.12
N GLY A 110 -18.08 9.86 5.52
CA GLY A 110 -18.50 8.46 5.60
C GLY A 110 -18.71 7.74 4.27
N LYS A 111 -18.29 8.33 3.14
CA LYS A 111 -18.40 7.72 1.80
C LYS A 111 -17.35 6.64 1.59
N LEU A 112 -16.17 6.81 2.16
CA LEU A 112 -15.06 5.88 2.10
C LEU A 112 -14.58 5.56 3.53
N LYS A 113 -14.02 4.38 3.71
CA LYS A 113 -13.40 3.96 4.98
C LYS A 113 -11.88 4.03 4.90
N ARG A 114 -11.31 3.58 3.79
CA ARG A 114 -9.85 3.47 3.60
C ARG A 114 -9.43 3.83 2.19
N VAL A 115 -8.41 4.65 2.09
CA VAL A 115 -7.77 5.01 0.81
C VAL A 115 -6.27 4.76 0.92
N MET A 116 -5.69 4.06 -0.05
CA MET A 116 -4.26 3.81 -0.08
C MET A 116 -3.58 4.71 -1.11
N ILE A 117 -2.62 5.48 -0.65
CA ILE A 117 -1.76 6.31 -1.50
C ILE A 117 -0.48 5.53 -1.78
N ILE A 118 -0.05 5.51 -3.04
CA ILE A 118 1.13 4.75 -3.48
C ILE A 118 2.02 5.68 -4.31
N GLY A 119 3.19 6.00 -3.77
CA GLY A 119 4.26 6.66 -4.50
C GLY A 119 5.34 5.64 -4.83
N LYS A 120 5.59 5.40 -6.10
CA LYS A 120 6.67 4.53 -6.53
C LYS A 120 7.69 5.29 -7.36
N GLY A 121 8.94 4.88 -7.28
CA GLY A 121 10.05 5.46 -8.02
C GLY A 121 9.98 5.15 -9.51
N SER A 122 10.90 5.74 -10.27
CA SER A 122 10.97 5.59 -11.72
C SER A 122 11.32 4.16 -12.12
N LEU A 123 10.51 3.58 -13.00
CA LEU A 123 10.81 2.28 -13.63
C LEU A 123 12.08 2.34 -14.50
N PHE A 124 12.42 3.51 -15.02
CA PHE A 124 13.67 3.72 -15.78
C PHE A 124 14.89 3.53 -14.88
N LEU A 125 14.93 4.17 -13.72
CA LEU A 125 15.99 3.97 -12.74
C LEU A 125 16.03 2.53 -12.23
N GLY A 126 14.86 1.93 -12.03
CA GLY A 126 14.75 0.51 -11.68
C GLY A 126 15.43 -0.42 -12.68
N ARG A 127 15.27 -0.16 -13.97
CA ARG A 127 15.94 -0.93 -15.03
C ARG A 127 17.47 -0.76 -15.03
N MET A 128 17.94 0.45 -14.74
CA MET A 128 19.38 0.74 -14.73
C MET A 128 20.09 0.18 -13.50
N THR A 129 19.44 0.22 -12.36
CA THR A 129 20.05 -0.11 -11.07
C THR A 129 19.59 -1.45 -10.50
N ASN A 130 18.56 -2.05 -11.07
CA ASN A 130 17.82 -3.20 -10.50
C ASN A 130 17.30 -2.93 -9.08
N LEU A 131 17.10 -1.67 -8.72
CA LEU A 131 16.61 -1.21 -7.44
C LEU A 131 15.35 -0.37 -7.66
N PHE A 132 14.45 -0.37 -6.69
CA PHE A 132 13.35 0.58 -6.63
C PHE A 132 13.19 1.12 -5.22
N ASP A 133 12.61 2.30 -5.14
CA ASP A 133 12.12 2.90 -3.90
C ASP A 133 10.65 3.27 -4.03
N GLY A 134 10.02 3.47 -2.91
CA GLY A 134 8.63 3.90 -2.88
C GLY A 134 8.09 4.01 -1.47
N VAL A 135 6.95 4.64 -1.37
CA VAL A 135 6.19 4.81 -0.14
C VAL A 135 4.74 4.50 -0.39
N SER A 136 4.11 3.83 0.56
CA SER A 136 2.66 3.68 0.58
C SER A 136 2.14 3.85 2.00
N PHE A 137 0.94 4.39 2.10
CA PHE A 137 0.24 4.54 3.37
C PHE A 137 -1.27 4.50 3.17
N VAL A 138 -1.97 4.09 4.21
CA VAL A 138 -3.44 4.06 4.24
C VAL A 138 -3.94 5.26 5.03
N ILE A 139 -4.91 5.97 4.45
CA ILE A 139 -5.68 7.00 5.13
C ILE A 139 -7.00 6.36 5.53
N GLN A 140 -7.36 6.49 6.81
CA GLN A 140 -8.63 6.03 7.34
C GLN A 140 -9.13 6.97 8.43
N ALA A 141 -10.41 6.89 8.77
CA ALA A 141 -10.95 7.63 9.90
C ALA A 141 -10.24 7.22 11.18
N ASN A 142 -9.94 8.20 12.03
CA ASN A 142 -9.47 7.92 13.37
C ASN A 142 -10.67 7.49 14.23
N SER A 143 -10.69 6.25 14.62
CA SER A 143 -11.74 5.68 15.49
C SER A 143 -11.54 5.99 16.97
N GLY A 144 -10.53 6.80 17.30
CA GLY A 144 -10.19 7.13 18.68
C GLY A 144 -9.35 6.05 19.37
N PRO A 145 -8.95 6.29 20.63
CA PRO A 145 -8.07 5.37 21.36
C PRO A 145 -8.67 3.99 21.61
N GLU A 146 -10.01 3.88 21.69
CA GLU A 146 -10.71 2.63 22.01
C GLU A 146 -10.89 1.69 20.81
N ALA A 147 -10.87 2.23 19.59
CA ALA A 147 -11.09 1.44 18.37
C ALA A 147 -9.82 1.16 17.57
N SER A 148 -8.72 1.82 17.88
CA SER A 148 -7.43 1.36 17.42
C SER A 148 -7.11 0.11 18.23
N GLY A 149 -7.01 -1.06 17.62
CA GLY A 149 -6.45 -2.25 18.23
C GLY A 149 -4.98 -2.08 18.60
N GLY A 150 -4.65 -0.88 19.10
CA GLY A 150 -3.38 -0.53 19.69
C GLY A 150 -3.18 -1.43 20.92
N VAL A 151 -2.01 -2.01 20.98
CA VAL A 151 -1.57 -2.82 22.12
C VAL A 151 -1.79 -1.96 23.37
N SER A 152 -2.66 -2.39 24.29
CA SER A 152 -2.92 -1.65 25.51
C SER A 152 -1.62 -1.52 26.32
N GLU A 153 -1.50 -0.49 27.16
CA GLU A 153 -0.33 -0.33 28.03
C GLU A 153 -0.04 -1.59 28.82
N GLU A 154 -1.06 -2.31 29.22
CA GLU A 154 -0.94 -3.60 29.91
C GLU A 154 -0.40 -4.71 28.99
N GLN A 155 -0.81 -4.73 27.72
CA GLN A 155 -0.26 -5.67 26.73
C GLN A 155 1.20 -5.37 26.43
N VAL A 156 1.57 -4.07 26.30
CA VAL A 156 2.97 -3.65 26.16
C VAL A 156 3.79 -4.08 27.36
N LYS A 157 3.31 -3.85 28.58
CA LYS A 157 3.98 -4.28 29.81
C LYS A 157 4.17 -5.81 29.85
N ARG A 158 3.15 -6.57 29.44
CA ARG A 158 3.24 -8.04 29.35
C ARG A 158 4.25 -8.51 28.29
N MET A 159 4.28 -7.86 27.14
CA MET A 159 5.25 -8.18 26.08
C MET A 159 6.68 -7.88 26.51
N ILE A 160 6.91 -6.73 27.17
CA ILE A 160 8.23 -6.36 27.72
C ILE A 160 8.65 -7.36 28.79
N ALA A 161 7.75 -7.69 29.72
CA ALA A 161 8.04 -8.65 30.79
C ALA A 161 8.32 -10.07 30.27
N LYS A 162 7.69 -10.46 29.15
CA LYS A 162 7.96 -11.73 28.46
C LYS A 162 9.36 -11.69 27.82
N ALA A 163 9.67 -10.66 27.04
CA ALA A 163 10.97 -10.50 26.37
C ALA A 163 12.14 -10.46 27.39
N MET A 164 11.96 -9.77 28.50
CA MET A 164 12.97 -9.73 29.59
C MET A 164 13.19 -11.10 30.22
N ARG A 165 12.13 -11.89 30.42
CA ARG A 165 12.26 -13.27 30.94
C ARG A 165 12.98 -14.19 29.98
N GLU A 166 12.65 -14.11 28.67
CA GLU A 166 13.29 -14.90 27.65
C GLU A 166 14.79 -14.53 27.51
N PHE A 167 15.10 -13.24 27.60
CA PHE A 167 16.48 -12.74 27.60
C PHE A 167 17.27 -13.23 28.83
N ALA A 168 16.69 -13.13 30.03
CA ALA A 168 17.33 -13.63 31.25
C ALA A 168 17.57 -15.15 31.20
N ALA A 169 16.60 -15.92 30.68
CA ALA A 169 16.76 -17.35 30.50
C ALA A 169 17.87 -17.70 29.51
N SER A 170 18.01 -16.92 28.42
CA SER A 170 19.10 -17.12 27.45
C SER A 170 20.48 -16.84 28.04
N LEU A 171 20.60 -15.82 28.90
CA LEU A 171 21.86 -15.50 29.59
C LEU A 171 22.25 -16.59 30.60
N LEU A 172 21.29 -17.14 31.34
CA LEU A 172 21.55 -18.26 32.27
C LEU A 172 22.01 -19.51 31.54
N ALA A 173 21.39 -19.85 30.41
CA ALA A 173 21.79 -20.99 29.57
C ALA A 173 23.22 -20.84 29.02
N GLN A 174 23.65 -19.61 28.69
CA GLN A 174 25.02 -19.33 28.23
C GLN A 174 26.07 -19.33 29.35
N ALA A 175 25.65 -19.18 30.61
CA ALA A 175 26.56 -19.20 31.75
C ALA A 175 26.81 -20.60 32.31
N GLU A 176 26.07 -21.62 31.85
CA GLU A 176 26.21 -23.03 32.24
C GLU A 176 27.06 -23.84 31.23
N GLU A 177 27.48 -23.22 30.10
CA GLU A 177 28.49 -23.77 29.15
C GLU A 177 29.90 -23.28 29.47
#